data_7bced8f8a0311845e1de4ddf03c9ea0e
#
_entry.id   7bced8f8a0311845e1de4ddf03c9ea0e
#
_cell.length_a   1.000
_cell.length_b   1.000
_cell.length_c   1.000
_cell.angle_alpha   90.00
_cell.angle_beta   90.00
_cell.angle_gamma   90.00
#
_symmetry.space_group_name_H-M   'P 1'
#
loop_
_entity.id
_entity.type
_entity.pdbx_description
1 polymer ?
#
loop_
_entity_poly.entity_id
_entity_poly.type
_entity_poly.pdbx_seq_one_letter_code
_entity_poly.pdbx_strand_id
1 'polypeptide(L)'
;MKHPLLIDFDGVINLNGKIAPDAKSFLGYLVKEKIPSLILSNSTLKSSADIQKYLEVNGIDLNIPSITTVDASVEFLKKHYKTASVYCGEKVKHHFSDIPDSENPEAILIGDLEQNWTYEILNEMLLKVLNGAEIIAMQKNRYWKKDEKILMDAGSFVSALEFASSKKSLLIGKPSELYYSNALAELGFTNNETFFMLGDAVESDIVPVQRMNGKGILIYSGKTKYPFKEKTVKPDYETFNLTDVIRILSEL
;
A
#
# COMPACT_ATOMS: atom_id res chain seq x y z
N MET A 1 9.68 24.78 7.66
CA MET A 1 8.44 24.01 7.53
C MET A 1 8.86 22.55 7.49
N LYS A 2 8.30 21.68 8.33
CA LYS A 2 8.72 20.26 8.35
C LYS A 2 8.13 19.55 7.15
N HIS A 3 8.95 18.78 6.44
CA HIS A 3 8.51 17.98 5.30
C HIS A 3 7.62 16.81 5.74
N PRO A 4 6.57 16.43 4.99
CA PRO A 4 5.75 15.28 5.32
C PRO A 4 6.51 13.96 5.14
N LEU A 5 6.21 12.99 6.01
CA LEU A 5 6.77 11.65 6.00
C LEU A 5 5.66 10.62 5.76
N LEU A 6 5.75 9.90 4.66
CA LEU A 6 4.95 8.71 4.41
C LEU A 6 5.72 7.49 4.93
N ILE A 7 5.02 6.54 5.57
CA ILE A 7 5.64 5.42 6.28
C ILE A 7 4.98 4.14 5.81
N ASP A 8 5.74 3.20 5.26
CA ASP A 8 5.20 1.88 4.99
C ASP A 8 4.88 1.14 6.30
N PHE A 9 3.92 0.24 6.26
CA PHE A 9 3.50 -0.51 7.42
C PHE A 9 4.18 -1.87 7.52
N ASP A 10 4.00 -2.73 6.51
CA ASP A 10 4.52 -4.10 6.52
C ASP A 10 6.00 -4.12 6.11
N GLY A 11 6.86 -4.60 6.98
CA GLY A 11 8.33 -4.56 6.82
C GLY A 11 8.99 -3.34 7.48
N VAL A 12 8.21 -2.38 7.99
CA VAL A 12 8.70 -1.17 8.69
C VAL A 12 8.18 -1.10 10.12
N ILE A 13 6.87 -0.96 10.30
CA ILE A 13 6.21 -0.91 11.62
C ILE A 13 5.81 -2.33 12.05
N ASN A 14 5.29 -3.12 11.13
CA ASN A 14 4.91 -4.52 11.33
C ASN A 14 5.97 -5.44 10.72
N LEU A 15 6.70 -6.16 11.55
CA LEU A 15 7.72 -7.12 11.14
C LEU A 15 7.17 -8.55 11.27
N ASN A 16 6.55 -9.08 10.22
CA ASN A 16 5.96 -10.43 10.19
C ASN A 16 4.97 -10.67 11.35
N GLY A 17 4.05 -9.73 11.58
CA GLY A 17 3.02 -9.82 12.62
C GLY A 17 3.46 -9.32 14.00
N LYS A 18 4.71 -8.92 14.17
CA LYS A 18 5.23 -8.32 15.40
C LYS A 18 5.53 -6.84 15.19
N ILE A 19 5.22 -6.03 16.20
CA ILE A 19 5.58 -4.61 16.18
C ILE A 19 7.11 -4.45 16.16
N ALA A 20 7.64 -3.53 15.37
CA ALA A 20 9.07 -3.21 15.38
C ALA A 20 9.47 -2.71 16.78
N PRO A 21 10.62 -3.15 17.35
CA PRO A 21 10.99 -2.87 18.74
C PRO A 21 11.04 -1.38 19.08
N ASP A 22 11.43 -0.55 18.12
CA ASP A 22 11.58 0.90 18.25
C ASP A 22 10.41 1.71 17.63
N ALA A 23 9.33 1.03 17.18
CA ALA A 23 8.16 1.69 16.57
C ALA A 23 7.52 2.72 17.51
N LYS A 24 7.35 2.39 18.80
CA LYS A 24 6.73 3.30 19.78
C LYS A 24 7.53 4.58 19.96
N SER A 25 8.85 4.48 20.10
CA SER A 25 9.72 5.65 20.25
C SER A 25 9.78 6.49 18.97
N PHE A 26 9.82 5.83 17.81
CA PHE A 26 9.82 6.50 16.51
C PHE A 26 8.50 7.27 16.26
N LEU A 27 7.36 6.61 16.38
CA LEU A 27 6.05 7.25 16.18
C LEU A 27 5.81 8.35 17.22
N GLY A 28 6.23 8.13 18.49
CA GLY A 28 6.19 9.13 19.54
C GLY A 28 7.06 10.36 19.24
N TYR A 29 8.23 10.17 18.63
CA TYR A 29 9.08 11.26 18.16
C TYR A 29 8.38 12.09 17.08
N LEU A 30 7.74 11.46 16.09
CA LEU A 30 7.04 12.17 15.02
C LEU A 30 5.94 13.09 15.57
N VAL A 31 5.13 12.56 16.51
CA VAL A 31 4.06 13.33 17.17
C VAL A 31 4.64 14.48 18.01
N LYS A 32 5.65 14.19 18.85
CA LYS A 32 6.32 15.20 19.70
C LYS A 32 6.89 16.34 18.88
N GLU A 33 7.58 16.01 17.80
CA GLU A 33 8.21 16.98 16.91
C GLU A 33 7.25 17.59 15.90
N LYS A 34 5.97 17.18 15.91
CA LYS A 34 4.93 17.63 14.97
C LYS A 34 5.37 17.47 13.50
N ILE A 35 5.97 16.33 13.18
CA ILE A 35 6.30 15.96 11.79
C ILE A 35 5.02 15.46 11.13
N PRO A 36 4.51 16.10 10.07
CA PRO A 36 3.33 15.60 9.35
C PRO A 36 3.61 14.19 8.83
N SER A 37 2.89 13.19 9.33
CA SER A 37 3.21 11.80 9.03
C SER A 37 1.96 10.97 8.80
N LEU A 38 2.04 10.02 7.86
CA LEU A 38 0.95 9.13 7.49
C LEU A 38 1.49 7.72 7.21
N ILE A 39 0.82 6.70 7.74
CA ILE A 39 1.13 5.30 7.42
C ILE A 39 0.43 4.92 6.12
N LEU A 40 1.18 4.51 5.11
CA LEU A 40 0.71 4.20 3.75
C LEU A 40 0.96 2.72 3.41
N SER A 41 -0.07 1.88 3.46
CA SER A 41 0.05 0.43 3.31
C SER A 41 -0.58 -0.11 2.02
N ASN A 42 0.11 -1.06 1.37
CA ASN A 42 -0.45 -1.85 0.26
C ASN A 42 -1.31 -3.04 0.72
N SER A 43 -1.67 -3.10 2.02
CA SER A 43 -2.51 -4.19 2.51
C SER A 43 -3.87 -4.21 1.82
N THR A 44 -4.23 -5.36 1.27
CA THR A 44 -5.56 -5.66 0.70
C THR A 44 -6.45 -6.42 1.68
N LEU A 45 -5.94 -6.70 2.90
CA LEU A 45 -6.59 -7.50 3.94
C LEU A 45 -6.76 -6.75 5.26
N LYS A 46 -6.38 -5.47 5.30
CA LYS A 46 -6.51 -4.58 6.47
C LYS A 46 -6.97 -3.21 6.02
N SER A 47 -7.92 -2.64 6.75
CA SER A 47 -8.31 -1.23 6.65
C SER A 47 -7.41 -0.33 7.52
N SER A 48 -7.55 0.98 7.40
CA SER A 48 -6.91 1.94 8.31
C SER A 48 -7.30 1.71 9.77
N ALA A 49 -8.57 1.37 10.04
CA ALA A 49 -9.03 1.02 11.38
C ALA A 49 -8.32 -0.22 11.95
N ASP A 50 -8.02 -1.21 11.12
CA ASP A 50 -7.25 -2.40 11.53
C ASP A 50 -5.80 -2.05 11.87
N ILE A 51 -5.18 -1.11 11.14
CA ILE A 51 -3.83 -0.61 11.46
C ILE A 51 -3.86 0.14 12.80
N GLN A 52 -4.82 1.02 13.03
CA GLN A 52 -4.94 1.73 14.30
C GLN A 52 -5.12 0.76 15.47
N LYS A 53 -6.04 -0.20 15.33
CA LYS A 53 -6.24 -1.24 16.34
C LYS A 53 -4.97 -2.06 16.59
N TYR A 54 -4.19 -2.39 15.55
CA TYR A 54 -2.92 -3.08 15.70
C TYR A 54 -1.92 -2.24 16.52
N LEU A 55 -1.83 -0.94 16.28
CA LEU A 55 -0.98 -0.03 17.06
C LEU A 55 -1.42 0.02 18.53
N GLU A 56 -2.70 0.20 18.79
CA GLU A 56 -3.29 0.26 20.13
C GLU A 56 -2.99 -1.00 20.96
N VAL A 57 -3.24 -2.20 20.40
CA VAL A 57 -2.99 -3.46 21.13
C VAL A 57 -1.51 -3.71 21.40
N ASN A 58 -0.62 -3.03 20.66
CA ASN A 58 0.83 -3.02 20.91
C ASN A 58 1.29 -1.85 21.79
N GLY A 59 0.36 -1.15 22.44
CA GLY A 59 0.65 -0.06 23.40
C GLY A 59 1.08 1.24 22.74
N ILE A 60 0.68 1.47 21.48
CA ILE A 60 0.92 2.70 20.71
C ILE A 60 -0.44 3.37 20.48
N ASP A 61 -0.81 4.26 21.38
CA ASP A 61 -2.01 5.07 21.29
C ASP A 61 -1.61 6.48 20.83
N LEU A 62 -1.38 6.63 19.53
CA LEU A 62 -0.93 7.86 18.89
C LEU A 62 -1.81 8.15 17.67
N ASN A 63 -2.23 9.40 17.54
CA ASN A 63 -3.04 9.84 16.41
C ASN A 63 -2.16 10.10 15.17
N ILE A 64 -1.71 9.02 14.50
CA ILE A 64 -1.04 9.08 13.21
C ILE A 64 -2.00 8.49 12.18
N PRO A 65 -2.44 9.27 11.18
CA PRO A 65 -3.37 8.78 10.16
C PRO A 65 -2.76 7.63 9.37
N SER A 66 -3.60 6.76 8.87
CA SER A 66 -3.21 5.66 8.00
C SER A 66 -4.16 5.51 6.81
N ILE A 67 -3.63 5.13 5.67
CA ILE A 67 -4.40 4.79 4.47
C ILE A 67 -3.94 3.42 3.99
N THR A 68 -4.89 2.56 3.67
CA THR A 68 -4.65 1.26 3.02
C THR A 68 -5.23 1.23 1.62
N THR A 69 -4.87 0.22 0.84
CA THR A 69 -5.50 0.04 -0.48
C THR A 69 -6.98 -0.29 -0.37
N VAL A 70 -7.44 -0.83 0.77
CA VAL A 70 -8.88 -1.07 1.02
C VAL A 70 -9.61 0.27 1.07
N ASP A 71 -9.18 1.20 1.94
CA ASP A 71 -9.81 2.51 2.10
C ASP A 71 -9.78 3.30 0.79
N ALA A 72 -8.61 3.38 0.15
CA ALA A 72 -8.44 4.08 -1.11
C ALA A 72 -9.30 3.50 -2.24
N SER A 73 -9.50 2.17 -2.27
CA SER A 73 -10.35 1.52 -3.27
C SER A 73 -11.83 1.82 -3.06
N VAL A 74 -12.29 1.87 -1.81
CA VAL A 74 -13.67 2.27 -1.50
C VAL A 74 -13.96 3.68 -1.99
N GLU A 75 -13.09 4.63 -1.66
CA GLU A 75 -13.22 6.02 -2.11
C GLU A 75 -13.17 6.14 -3.63
N PHE A 76 -12.21 5.45 -4.25
CA PHE A 76 -12.05 5.47 -5.69
C PHE A 76 -13.29 4.94 -6.42
N LEU A 77 -13.82 3.79 -6.01
CA LEU A 77 -15.02 3.22 -6.62
C LEU A 77 -16.23 4.13 -6.44
N LYS A 78 -16.49 4.64 -5.23
CA LYS A 78 -17.62 5.57 -4.96
C LYS A 78 -17.58 6.83 -5.82
N LYS A 79 -16.37 7.31 -6.13
CA LYS A 79 -16.17 8.53 -6.91
C LYS A 79 -16.32 8.33 -8.42
N HIS A 80 -15.95 7.15 -8.93
CA HIS A 80 -15.76 6.96 -10.37
C HIS A 80 -16.76 6.00 -11.02
N TYR A 81 -17.42 5.12 -10.27
CA TYR A 81 -18.29 4.07 -10.81
C TYR A 81 -19.63 4.01 -10.08
N LYS A 82 -20.68 3.73 -10.86
CA LYS A 82 -22.02 3.48 -10.32
C LYS A 82 -22.17 2.06 -9.83
N THR A 83 -21.49 1.11 -10.50
CA THR A 83 -21.52 -0.31 -10.17
C THR A 83 -20.12 -0.91 -10.26
N ALA A 84 -19.76 -1.79 -9.32
CA ALA A 84 -18.52 -2.55 -9.40
C ALA A 84 -18.65 -3.91 -8.72
N SER A 85 -18.12 -4.96 -9.35
CA SER A 85 -17.97 -6.27 -8.70
C SER A 85 -16.66 -6.31 -7.93
N VAL A 86 -16.74 -6.63 -6.65
CA VAL A 86 -15.58 -6.60 -5.74
C VAL A 86 -15.11 -8.00 -5.40
N TYR A 87 -13.87 -8.30 -5.75
CA TYR A 87 -13.18 -9.57 -5.50
C TYR A 87 -12.06 -9.34 -4.50
N CYS A 88 -12.34 -9.55 -3.23
CA CYS A 88 -11.40 -9.35 -2.12
C CYS A 88 -11.63 -10.37 -1.00
N GLY A 89 -10.71 -10.42 -0.03
CA GLY A 89 -10.84 -11.29 1.13
C GLY A 89 -12.05 -10.96 1.99
N GLU A 90 -12.69 -11.98 2.57
CA GLU A 90 -13.93 -11.85 3.36
C GLU A 90 -13.79 -10.86 4.53
N LYS A 91 -12.59 -10.73 5.11
CA LYS A 91 -12.33 -9.82 6.24
C LYS A 91 -12.58 -8.36 5.91
N VAL A 92 -12.35 -7.95 4.67
CA VAL A 92 -12.48 -6.56 4.22
C VAL A 92 -13.68 -6.32 3.32
N LYS A 93 -14.40 -7.36 2.92
CA LYS A 93 -15.53 -7.28 2.00
C LYS A 93 -16.65 -6.33 2.49
N HIS A 94 -16.86 -6.28 3.81
CA HIS A 94 -17.87 -5.41 4.41
C HIS A 94 -17.62 -3.91 4.17
N HIS A 95 -16.37 -3.48 3.92
CA HIS A 95 -16.07 -2.08 3.59
C HIS A 95 -16.64 -1.66 2.23
N PHE A 96 -16.97 -2.63 1.37
CA PHE A 96 -17.52 -2.41 0.03
C PHE A 96 -19.03 -2.62 -0.04
N SER A 97 -19.73 -2.76 1.09
CA SER A 97 -21.18 -3.02 1.15
C SER A 97 -22.04 -1.95 0.46
N ASP A 98 -21.56 -0.72 0.42
CA ASP A 98 -22.25 0.41 -0.24
C ASP A 98 -21.93 0.52 -1.73
N ILE A 99 -21.09 -0.35 -2.30
CA ILE A 99 -20.79 -0.38 -3.73
C ILE A 99 -21.80 -1.29 -4.40
N PRO A 100 -22.71 -0.78 -5.28
CA PRO A 100 -23.67 -1.62 -5.97
C PRO A 100 -22.97 -2.59 -6.92
N ASP A 101 -23.31 -3.87 -6.85
CA ASP A 101 -22.86 -4.87 -7.81
C ASP A 101 -23.87 -5.02 -8.97
N SER A 102 -23.44 -5.63 -10.09
CA SER A 102 -24.23 -5.83 -11.29
C SER A 102 -23.70 -7.03 -12.08
N GLU A 103 -24.56 -7.68 -12.87
CA GLU A 103 -24.11 -8.69 -13.84
C GLU A 103 -23.15 -8.13 -14.88
N ASN A 104 -23.36 -6.86 -15.29
CA ASN A 104 -22.49 -6.11 -16.19
C ASN A 104 -21.99 -4.83 -15.47
N PRO A 105 -21.03 -4.94 -14.55
CA PRO A 105 -20.52 -3.82 -13.78
C PRO A 105 -19.68 -2.89 -14.66
N GLU A 106 -19.60 -1.62 -14.27
CA GLU A 106 -18.69 -0.66 -14.92
C GLU A 106 -17.21 -0.98 -14.62
N ALA A 107 -16.92 -1.59 -13.47
CA ALA A 107 -15.59 -2.02 -13.07
C ALA A 107 -15.59 -3.32 -12.28
N ILE A 108 -14.45 -4.02 -12.31
CA ILE A 108 -14.13 -5.06 -11.33
C ILE A 108 -12.98 -4.58 -10.45
N LEU A 109 -13.13 -4.69 -9.13
CA LEU A 109 -12.04 -4.45 -8.18
C LEU A 109 -11.43 -5.77 -7.76
N ILE A 110 -10.10 -5.86 -7.85
CA ILE A 110 -9.34 -7.07 -7.52
C ILE A 110 -8.38 -6.77 -6.36
N GLY A 111 -8.65 -7.38 -5.21
CA GLY A 111 -7.77 -7.50 -4.06
C GLY A 111 -7.22 -8.91 -3.94
N ASP A 112 -6.74 -9.29 -2.75
CA ASP A 112 -6.31 -10.66 -2.49
C ASP A 112 -7.51 -11.52 -2.04
N LEU A 113 -7.74 -12.61 -2.73
CA LEU A 113 -8.75 -13.63 -2.38
C LEU A 113 -8.18 -14.73 -1.47
N GLU A 114 -6.94 -14.59 -1.03
CA GLU A 114 -6.21 -15.58 -0.21
C GLU A 114 -6.19 -16.97 -0.90
N GLN A 115 -6.86 -17.98 -0.34
CA GLN A 115 -6.92 -19.33 -0.89
C GLN A 115 -8.13 -19.57 -1.82
N ASN A 116 -8.95 -18.51 -2.05
CA ASN A 116 -10.19 -18.64 -2.81
C ASN A 116 -10.02 -18.33 -4.31
N TRP A 117 -8.81 -18.23 -4.80
CA TRP A 117 -8.55 -18.12 -6.23
C TRP A 117 -8.90 -19.43 -6.93
N THR A 118 -9.86 -19.39 -7.84
CA THR A 118 -10.27 -20.54 -8.66
C THR A 118 -10.33 -20.17 -10.13
N TYR A 119 -10.31 -21.19 -10.99
CA TYR A 119 -10.46 -21.01 -12.43
C TYR A 119 -11.81 -20.38 -12.77
N GLU A 120 -12.86 -20.75 -12.07
CA GLU A 120 -14.23 -20.24 -12.24
C GLU A 120 -14.29 -18.74 -11.94
N ILE A 121 -13.72 -18.28 -10.84
CA ILE A 121 -13.67 -16.85 -10.47
C ILE A 121 -12.89 -16.06 -11.51
N LEU A 122 -11.76 -16.57 -11.99
CA LEU A 122 -10.98 -15.89 -13.02
C LEU A 122 -11.72 -15.76 -14.34
N ASN A 123 -12.48 -16.80 -14.75
CA ASN A 123 -13.32 -16.74 -15.94
C ASN A 123 -14.52 -15.80 -15.77
N GLU A 124 -15.14 -15.75 -14.59
CA GLU A 124 -16.19 -14.78 -14.28
C GLU A 124 -15.68 -13.35 -14.42
N MET A 125 -14.52 -13.04 -13.81
CA MET A 125 -13.86 -11.73 -13.96
C MET A 125 -13.58 -11.41 -15.42
N LEU A 126 -13.01 -12.37 -16.17
CA LEU A 126 -12.68 -12.18 -17.59
C LEU A 126 -13.92 -11.86 -18.40
N LEU A 127 -15.03 -12.58 -18.18
CA LEU A 127 -16.28 -12.34 -18.89
C LEU A 127 -16.81 -10.93 -18.64
N LYS A 128 -16.81 -10.45 -17.38
CA LYS A 128 -17.20 -9.08 -17.05
C LYS A 128 -16.30 -8.05 -17.75
N VAL A 129 -14.99 -8.29 -17.79
CA VAL A 129 -14.03 -7.42 -18.49
C VAL A 129 -14.27 -7.39 -19.98
N LEU A 130 -14.54 -8.54 -20.61
CA LEU A 130 -14.87 -8.62 -22.05
C LEU A 130 -16.19 -7.93 -22.38
N ASN A 131 -17.15 -7.92 -21.44
CA ASN A 131 -18.42 -7.20 -21.55
C ASN A 131 -18.31 -5.69 -21.27
N GLY A 132 -17.12 -5.18 -20.97
CA GLY A 132 -16.89 -3.74 -20.88
C GLY A 132 -16.30 -3.26 -19.56
N ALA A 133 -16.34 -4.04 -18.47
CA ALA A 133 -15.83 -3.63 -17.18
C ALA A 133 -14.35 -3.22 -17.23
N GLU A 134 -13.99 -2.17 -16.49
CA GLU A 134 -12.60 -1.78 -16.25
C GLU A 134 -11.97 -2.65 -15.16
N ILE A 135 -10.68 -2.92 -15.27
CA ILE A 135 -9.93 -3.68 -14.27
C ILE A 135 -9.30 -2.69 -13.28
N ILE A 136 -9.69 -2.76 -12.02
CA ILE A 136 -9.11 -1.99 -10.92
C ILE A 136 -8.36 -2.97 -10.00
N ALA A 137 -7.07 -2.75 -9.81
CA ALA A 137 -6.23 -3.57 -8.95
C ALA A 137 -5.86 -2.81 -7.67
N MET A 138 -6.15 -3.39 -6.50
CA MET A 138 -5.71 -2.81 -5.23
C MET A 138 -4.18 -2.75 -5.15
N GLN A 139 -3.50 -3.80 -5.61
CA GLN A 139 -2.04 -3.90 -5.67
C GLN A 139 -1.62 -4.87 -6.78
N LYS A 140 -0.33 -4.82 -7.20
CA LYS A 140 0.21 -5.69 -8.26
C LYS A 140 1.51 -6.41 -7.85
N ASN A 141 1.63 -6.79 -6.58
CA ASN A 141 2.77 -7.63 -6.16
C ASN A 141 2.71 -8.99 -6.87
N ARG A 142 3.87 -9.52 -7.24
CA ARG A 142 3.99 -10.79 -7.97
C ARG A 142 3.78 -11.98 -7.06
N TYR A 143 4.36 -11.92 -5.86
CA TYR A 143 4.31 -12.97 -4.84
C TYR A 143 4.52 -12.37 -3.44
N TRP A 144 4.17 -13.13 -2.45
CA TRP A 144 4.45 -12.84 -1.05
C TRP A 144 5.02 -14.08 -0.35
N LYS A 145 5.62 -13.87 0.82
CA LYS A 145 6.16 -14.95 1.64
C LYS A 145 5.27 -15.18 2.85
N LYS A 146 4.92 -16.44 3.08
CA LYS A 146 4.28 -16.89 4.30
C LYS A 146 5.14 -18.04 4.85
N ASP A 147 5.75 -17.82 6.02
CA ASP A 147 6.75 -18.71 6.58
C ASP A 147 7.88 -18.98 5.54
N GLU A 148 8.15 -20.25 5.22
CA GLU A 148 9.14 -20.65 4.22
C GLU A 148 8.57 -20.77 2.79
N LYS A 149 7.26 -20.48 2.59
CA LYS A 149 6.60 -20.66 1.28
C LYS A 149 6.51 -19.33 0.52
N ILE A 150 6.75 -19.41 -0.78
CA ILE A 150 6.47 -18.34 -1.73
C ILE A 150 5.11 -18.63 -2.36
N LEU A 151 4.19 -17.69 -2.27
CA LEU A 151 2.83 -17.79 -2.78
C LEU A 151 2.60 -16.68 -3.81
N MET A 152 1.87 -16.99 -4.88
CA MET A 152 1.42 -15.97 -5.84
C MET A 152 0.58 -14.91 -5.12
N ASP A 153 0.79 -13.64 -5.45
CA ASP A 153 -0.02 -12.53 -4.96
C ASP A 153 -1.04 -12.09 -6.02
N ALA A 154 -1.99 -11.27 -5.64
CA ALA A 154 -3.08 -10.75 -6.49
C ALA A 154 -2.60 -10.18 -7.83
N GLY A 155 -1.42 -9.55 -7.87
CA GLY A 155 -0.84 -9.00 -9.10
C GLY A 155 -0.58 -10.04 -10.18
N SER A 156 -0.32 -11.30 -9.83
CA SER A 156 -0.16 -12.39 -10.78
C SER A 156 -1.48 -12.71 -11.49
N PHE A 157 -2.59 -12.72 -10.76
CA PHE A 157 -3.93 -12.95 -11.29
C PHE A 157 -4.45 -11.76 -12.10
N VAL A 158 -4.18 -10.53 -11.63
CA VAL A 158 -4.44 -9.31 -12.42
C VAL A 158 -3.70 -9.37 -13.76
N SER A 159 -2.43 -9.78 -13.77
CA SER A 159 -1.64 -9.90 -15.00
C SER A 159 -2.18 -10.96 -15.95
N ALA A 160 -2.72 -12.07 -15.42
CA ALA A 160 -3.40 -13.09 -16.24
C ALA A 160 -4.66 -12.52 -16.91
N LEU A 161 -5.47 -11.74 -16.19
CA LEU A 161 -6.65 -11.07 -16.75
C LEU A 161 -6.29 -9.99 -17.77
N GLU A 162 -5.25 -9.19 -17.51
CA GLU A 162 -4.74 -8.21 -18.46
C GLU A 162 -4.30 -8.89 -19.78
N PHE A 163 -3.59 -10.03 -19.66
CA PHE A 163 -3.16 -10.80 -20.82
C PHE A 163 -4.36 -11.37 -21.61
N ALA A 164 -5.28 -12.01 -20.92
CA ALA A 164 -6.44 -12.66 -21.55
C ALA A 164 -7.42 -11.67 -22.22
N SER A 165 -7.60 -10.49 -21.61
CA SER A 165 -8.52 -9.44 -22.09
C SER A 165 -7.88 -8.42 -23.03
N SER A 166 -6.55 -8.39 -23.12
CA SER A 166 -5.78 -7.32 -23.78
C SER A 166 -6.04 -5.92 -23.20
N LYS A 167 -6.59 -5.82 -22.00
CA LYS A 167 -6.81 -4.56 -21.27
C LYS A 167 -5.75 -4.35 -20.20
N LYS A 168 -5.57 -3.10 -19.76
CA LYS A 168 -4.70 -2.76 -18.64
C LYS A 168 -5.52 -2.43 -17.40
N SER A 169 -5.04 -2.85 -16.25
CA SER A 169 -5.62 -2.46 -14.97
C SER A 169 -5.18 -1.07 -14.54
N LEU A 170 -6.07 -0.33 -13.88
CA LEU A 170 -5.73 0.81 -13.08
C LEU A 170 -5.27 0.31 -11.70
N LEU A 171 -4.11 0.79 -11.25
CA LEU A 171 -3.53 0.42 -9.96
C LEU A 171 -3.85 1.49 -8.92
N ILE A 172 -4.45 1.07 -7.79
CA ILE A 172 -4.77 1.97 -6.67
C ILE A 172 -3.53 2.16 -5.77
N GLY A 173 -2.97 1.09 -5.23
CA GLY A 173 -1.87 1.13 -4.25
C GLY A 173 -0.50 1.47 -4.85
N LYS A 174 0.53 1.48 -4.00
CA LYS A 174 1.93 1.66 -4.41
C LYS A 174 2.31 0.65 -5.51
N PRO A 175 3.03 1.04 -6.55
CA PRO A 175 3.73 2.31 -6.81
C PRO A 175 2.92 3.39 -7.57
N SER A 176 1.58 3.40 -7.50
CA SER A 176 0.74 4.41 -8.18
C SER A 176 1.01 5.81 -7.63
N GLU A 177 1.35 6.77 -8.51
CA GLU A 177 1.56 8.17 -8.13
C GLU A 177 0.30 8.79 -7.51
N LEU A 178 -0.89 8.36 -7.95
CA LEU A 178 -2.17 8.79 -7.38
C LEU A 178 -2.26 8.45 -5.89
N TYR A 179 -1.77 7.28 -5.49
CA TYR A 179 -1.83 6.83 -4.10
C TYR A 179 -0.97 7.70 -3.18
N TYR A 180 0.25 8.05 -3.60
CA TYR A 180 1.11 8.98 -2.86
C TYR A 180 0.53 10.39 -2.84
N SER A 181 -0.01 10.86 -3.97
CA SER A 181 -0.63 12.19 -4.06
C SER A 181 -1.82 12.34 -3.12
N ASN A 182 -2.67 11.32 -3.03
CA ASN A 182 -3.80 11.29 -2.10
C ASN A 182 -3.31 11.29 -0.64
N ALA A 183 -2.27 10.52 -0.31
CA ALA A 183 -1.69 10.51 1.02
C ALA A 183 -1.06 11.85 1.41
N LEU A 184 -0.41 12.54 0.48
CA LEU A 184 0.12 13.90 0.70
C LEU A 184 -1.01 14.91 0.89
N ALA A 185 -2.07 14.82 0.08
CA ALA A 185 -3.24 15.69 0.19
C ALA A 185 -3.95 15.55 1.55
N GLU A 186 -4.03 14.34 2.11
CA GLU A 186 -4.57 14.09 3.45
C GLU A 186 -3.76 14.81 4.55
N LEU A 187 -2.46 14.97 4.33
CA LEU A 187 -1.57 15.75 5.21
C LEU A 187 -1.58 17.26 4.90
N GLY A 188 -2.33 17.71 3.88
CA GLY A 188 -2.37 19.11 3.45
C GLY A 188 -1.21 19.53 2.55
N PHE A 189 -0.53 18.58 1.89
CA PHE A 189 0.62 18.81 1.00
C PHE A 189 0.30 18.41 -0.44
N THR A 190 1.17 18.84 -1.35
CA THR A 190 1.09 18.53 -2.78
C THR A 190 2.38 17.86 -3.27
N ASN A 191 2.35 17.26 -4.47
CA ASN A 191 3.54 16.67 -5.12
C ASN A 191 4.63 17.70 -5.47
N ASN A 192 4.34 19.00 -5.40
CA ASN A 192 5.32 20.04 -5.68
C ASN A 192 6.26 20.30 -4.49
N GLU A 193 5.90 19.78 -3.32
CA GLU A 193 6.66 19.94 -2.10
C GLU A 193 7.53 18.71 -1.86
N THR A 194 8.73 18.90 -1.32
CA THR A 194 9.59 17.79 -0.95
C THR A 194 8.96 17.01 0.20
N PHE A 195 8.88 15.70 0.05
CA PHE A 195 8.38 14.77 1.05
C PHE A 195 9.31 13.57 1.20
N PHE A 196 9.13 12.81 2.27
CA PHE A 196 9.89 11.59 2.53
C PHE A 196 9.00 10.36 2.50
N MET A 197 9.56 9.24 2.05
CA MET A 197 8.96 7.92 2.15
C MET A 197 9.93 6.98 2.85
N LEU A 198 9.53 6.43 3.98
CA LEU A 198 10.21 5.35 4.68
C LEU A 198 9.59 4.02 4.26
N GLY A 199 10.38 3.15 3.65
CA GLY A 199 9.90 1.85 3.20
C GLY A 199 10.99 0.81 3.07
N ASP A 200 10.59 -0.45 2.95
CA ASP A 200 11.47 -1.61 2.86
C ASP A 200 11.60 -2.19 1.44
N ALA A 201 10.80 -1.68 0.50
CA ALA A 201 10.71 -2.20 -0.87
C ALA A 201 11.09 -1.13 -1.90
N VAL A 202 12.22 -1.31 -2.58
CA VAL A 202 12.76 -0.34 -3.53
C VAL A 202 11.77 -0.02 -4.66
N GLU A 203 11.13 -1.03 -5.24
CA GLU A 203 10.21 -0.86 -6.38
C GLU A 203 8.92 -0.12 -6.03
N SER A 204 8.42 -0.27 -4.79
CA SER A 204 7.16 0.34 -4.35
C SER A 204 7.32 1.57 -3.47
N ASP A 205 8.46 1.76 -2.79
CA ASP A 205 8.59 2.84 -1.81
C ASP A 205 9.65 3.88 -2.19
N ILE A 206 10.70 3.48 -2.90
CA ILE A 206 11.82 4.36 -3.18
C ILE A 206 11.73 4.96 -4.61
N VAL A 207 11.71 4.10 -5.62
CA VAL A 207 11.71 4.53 -7.02
C VAL A 207 10.53 5.45 -7.36
N PRO A 208 9.27 5.14 -6.97
CA PRO A 208 8.14 5.98 -7.33
C PRO A 208 8.22 7.36 -6.72
N VAL A 209 8.57 7.45 -5.44
CA VAL A 209 8.62 8.75 -4.74
C VAL A 209 9.74 9.65 -5.24
N GLN A 210 10.88 9.07 -5.64
CA GLN A 210 11.98 9.84 -6.27
C GLN A 210 11.55 10.45 -7.62
N ARG A 211 10.65 9.80 -8.36
CA ARG A 211 10.05 10.36 -9.59
C ARG A 211 9.08 11.51 -9.31
N MET A 212 8.54 11.57 -8.09
CA MET A 212 7.58 12.57 -7.62
C MET A 212 8.22 13.69 -6.79
N ASN A 213 9.54 13.94 -6.93
CA ASN A 213 10.29 14.90 -6.10
C ASN A 213 10.37 14.54 -4.61
N GLY A 214 10.04 13.30 -4.25
CA GLY A 214 10.20 12.77 -2.89
C GLY A 214 11.61 12.23 -2.63
N LYS A 215 11.90 11.97 -1.38
CA LYS A 215 13.13 11.37 -0.87
C LYS A 215 12.86 10.00 -0.26
N GLY A 216 13.54 8.98 -0.75
CA GLY A 216 13.38 7.61 -0.27
C GLY A 216 14.36 7.28 0.87
N ILE A 217 13.80 6.82 2.00
CA ILE A 217 14.55 6.24 3.13
C ILE A 217 14.34 4.74 3.09
N LEU A 218 15.34 3.98 2.64
CA LEU A 218 15.27 2.52 2.59
C LEU A 218 15.66 1.93 3.95
N ILE A 219 14.76 1.12 4.52
CA ILE A 219 15.04 0.36 5.74
C ILE A 219 15.21 -1.13 5.43
N TYR A 220 16.27 -1.75 5.96
CA TYR A 220 16.61 -3.15 5.71
C TYR A 220 15.95 -4.14 6.69
N SER A 221 14.72 -3.86 7.10
CA SER A 221 13.95 -4.72 8.02
C SER A 221 12.99 -5.70 7.34
N GLY A 222 12.75 -5.53 6.03
CA GLY A 222 11.73 -6.30 5.30
C GLY A 222 12.21 -6.95 4.00
N LYS A 223 11.63 -6.54 2.86
CA LYS A 223 11.81 -7.17 1.54
C LYS A 223 13.21 -7.00 0.98
N THR A 224 13.74 -5.78 0.97
CA THR A 224 15.07 -5.51 0.44
C THR A 224 16.14 -5.99 1.42
N LYS A 225 17.15 -6.70 0.91
CA LYS A 225 18.25 -7.23 1.71
C LYS A 225 19.50 -6.37 1.57
N TYR A 226 20.21 -6.19 2.68
CA TYR A 226 21.51 -5.52 2.68
C TYR A 226 22.63 -6.48 2.23
N PRO A 227 23.61 -6.01 1.46
CA PRO A 227 23.66 -4.71 0.80
C PRO A 227 22.75 -4.69 -0.45
N PHE A 228 22.07 -3.56 -0.67
CA PHE A 228 21.31 -3.34 -1.90
C PHE A 228 22.29 -3.19 -3.08
N LYS A 229 22.15 -4.03 -4.09
CA LYS A 229 23.18 -4.17 -5.15
C LYS A 229 22.77 -3.59 -6.51
N GLU A 230 21.56 -3.11 -6.66
CA GLU A 230 21.12 -2.54 -7.93
C GLU A 230 21.82 -1.19 -8.18
N LYS A 231 22.46 -1.07 -9.36
CA LYS A 231 23.28 0.10 -9.68
C LYS A 231 22.45 1.29 -10.22
N THR A 232 21.25 1.01 -10.70
CA THR A 232 20.40 2.00 -11.39
C THR A 232 19.55 2.82 -10.43
N VAL A 233 19.38 2.35 -9.20
CA VAL A 233 18.59 3.00 -8.14
C VAL A 233 19.49 3.25 -6.93
N LYS A 234 19.46 4.46 -6.41
CA LYS A 234 20.15 4.82 -5.17
C LYS A 234 19.14 5.45 -4.22
N PRO A 235 18.82 4.81 -3.08
CA PRO A 235 18.03 5.45 -2.02
C PRO A 235 18.70 6.75 -1.56
N ASP A 236 17.92 7.74 -1.17
CA ASP A 236 18.47 8.99 -0.62
C ASP A 236 19.10 8.74 0.75
N TYR A 237 18.51 7.85 1.55
CA TYR A 237 19.00 7.40 2.84
C TYR A 237 18.82 5.89 2.99
N GLU A 238 19.70 5.27 3.76
CA GLU A 238 19.66 3.84 4.07
C GLU A 238 19.78 3.64 5.58
N THR A 239 19.00 2.68 6.14
CA THR A 239 18.97 2.43 7.58
C THR A 239 18.63 0.99 7.91
N PHE A 240 18.88 0.57 9.15
CA PHE A 240 18.57 -0.78 9.64
C PHE A 240 17.46 -0.81 10.69
N ASN A 241 17.11 0.35 11.27
CA ASN A 241 16.13 0.45 12.35
C ASN A 241 15.47 1.83 12.37
N LEU A 242 14.36 1.97 13.09
CA LEU A 242 13.61 3.22 13.17
C LEU A 242 14.30 4.29 14.04
N THR A 243 15.18 3.88 14.96
CA THR A 243 15.98 4.82 15.76
C THR A 243 16.94 5.63 14.89
N ASP A 244 17.54 5.00 13.88
CA ASP A 244 18.39 5.69 12.91
C ASP A 244 17.59 6.64 12.01
N VAL A 245 16.31 6.34 11.72
CA VAL A 245 15.41 7.26 11.00
C VAL A 245 15.21 8.55 11.82
N ILE A 246 15.03 8.44 13.15
CA ILE A 246 14.94 9.62 14.02
C ILE A 246 16.16 10.53 13.84
N ARG A 247 17.36 9.94 13.79
CA ARG A 247 18.60 10.70 13.58
C ARG A 247 18.62 11.39 12.22
N ILE A 248 18.27 10.69 11.14
CA ILE A 248 18.14 11.26 9.79
C ILE A 248 17.19 12.46 9.81
N LEU A 249 15.98 12.30 10.40
CA LEU A 249 14.97 13.36 10.45
C LEU A 249 15.38 14.56 11.33
N SER A 250 16.24 14.36 12.33
CA SER A 250 16.73 15.44 13.20
C SER A 250 17.79 16.31 12.55
N GLU A 251 18.41 15.84 11.46
CA GLU A 251 19.44 16.55 10.69
C GLU A 251 18.85 17.31 9.48
N LEU A 252 17.54 17.13 9.19
CA LEU A 252 16.79 17.76 8.09
C LEU A 252 16.02 18.99 8.56
#